data_e8a30f4aa7c952afb7e974c0332fb12e
#
_entry.id   e8a30f4aa7c952afb7e974c0332fb12e
#
_cell.length_a   1.000
_cell.length_b   1.000
_cell.length_c   1.000
_cell.angle_alpha   90.00
_cell.angle_beta   90.00
_cell.angle_gamma   90.00
#
_symmetry.space_group_name_H-M   'P 1'
#
loop_
_entity.id
_entity.type
_entity.pdbx_description
1 polymer ?
#
loop_
_entity_poly.entity_id
_entity_poly.type
_entity_poly.pdbx_seq_one_letter_code
_entity_poly.pdbx_strand_id
1 'polypeptide(L)'
;MIVKTKSGEIEGAKEDLYYSFRGIPYAEPPIGKNRWLAPKPIKPWSDVKSCKEFGSICPQNELVYEQEATADYETGSNQNEDCLTLNVWSSELNSNKPVLVWIHGGAYFLGSGADCLSDSEDICRDGKYVVVSMNYRLACFGFLRLIDLTDGKIPSTGNEALLDQIEALKWIQANISSFGGDPN
;
A
#
# COMPACT_ATOMS: atom_id res chain seq x y z
N MET A 1 5.60 11.82 -14.26
CA MET A 1 5.73 10.65 -15.21
C MET A 1 4.44 9.85 -15.17
N ILE A 2 3.90 9.51 -16.37
CA ILE A 2 2.68 8.69 -16.45
C ILE A 2 3.05 7.25 -16.75
N VAL A 3 2.44 6.31 -16.03
CA VAL A 3 2.58 4.86 -16.22
C VAL A 3 1.20 4.25 -16.38
N LYS A 4 1.06 3.30 -17.29
CA LYS A 4 -0.19 2.57 -17.52
C LYS A 4 -0.20 1.28 -16.72
N THR A 5 -1.18 1.16 -15.83
CA THR A 5 -1.49 -0.07 -15.09
C THR A 5 -2.67 -0.81 -15.73
N LYS A 6 -2.97 -2.02 -15.27
CA LYS A 6 -4.17 -2.75 -15.70
C LYS A 6 -5.47 -2.06 -15.29
N SER A 7 -5.43 -1.21 -14.26
CA SER A 7 -6.61 -0.52 -13.75
C SER A 7 -6.79 0.89 -14.32
N GLY A 8 -5.76 1.47 -14.93
CA GLY A 8 -5.79 2.82 -15.52
C GLY A 8 -4.43 3.49 -15.49
N GLU A 9 -4.37 4.73 -15.95
CA GLU A 9 -3.15 5.52 -15.96
C GLU A 9 -2.94 6.21 -14.61
N ILE A 10 -1.69 6.27 -14.17
CA ILE A 10 -1.28 6.96 -12.94
C ILE A 10 -0.12 7.92 -13.23
N GLU A 11 -0.10 9.05 -12.55
CA GLU A 11 0.98 10.02 -12.62
C GLU A 11 1.76 10.03 -11.31
N GLY A 12 3.06 9.67 -11.39
CA GLY A 12 4.02 9.78 -10.29
C GLY A 12 4.95 10.97 -10.42
N ALA A 13 5.77 11.19 -9.41
CA ALA A 13 6.83 12.18 -9.39
C ALA A 13 8.11 11.64 -10.06
N LYS A 14 8.92 12.55 -10.57
CA LYS A 14 10.28 12.28 -11.04
C LYS A 14 11.24 13.01 -10.10
N GLU A 15 12.03 12.23 -9.42
CA GLU A 15 13.12 12.71 -8.59
C GLU A 15 14.45 12.67 -9.38
N ASP A 16 15.57 13.09 -8.75
CA ASP A 16 16.86 13.17 -9.44
C ASP A 16 17.33 11.83 -9.99
N LEU A 17 17.18 10.74 -9.22
CA LEU A 17 17.72 9.41 -9.55
C LEU A 17 16.66 8.32 -9.66
N TYR A 18 15.39 8.60 -9.41
CA TYR A 18 14.31 7.63 -9.42
C TYR A 18 12.95 8.28 -9.74
N TYR A 19 11.97 7.44 -9.95
CA TYR A 19 10.55 7.80 -10.04
C TYR A 19 9.84 7.28 -8.80
N SER A 20 8.93 8.06 -8.23
CA SER A 20 8.08 7.64 -7.12
C SER A 20 6.60 7.70 -7.52
N PHE A 21 5.87 6.66 -7.15
CA PHE A 21 4.42 6.57 -7.32
C PHE A 21 3.85 6.21 -5.97
N ARG A 22 3.13 7.13 -5.33
CA ARG A 22 2.65 7.00 -3.95
C ARG A 22 1.14 6.96 -3.91
N GLY A 23 0.56 6.21 -2.97
CA GLY A 23 -0.88 6.14 -2.80
C GLY A 23 -1.63 5.46 -3.95
N ILE A 24 -1.02 4.48 -4.63
CA ILE A 24 -1.67 3.73 -5.70
C ILE A 24 -2.72 2.80 -5.09
N PRO A 25 -4.02 2.91 -5.41
CA PRO A 25 -5.03 2.00 -4.89
C PRO A 25 -4.88 0.62 -5.54
N TYR A 26 -4.81 -0.43 -4.73
CA TYR A 26 -4.75 -1.81 -5.21
C TYR A 26 -6.06 -2.58 -5.01
N ALA A 27 -6.95 -2.07 -4.16
CA ALA A 27 -8.27 -2.64 -3.89
C ALA A 27 -9.34 -1.55 -3.79
N GLU A 28 -10.63 -1.94 -3.89
CA GLU A 28 -11.74 -1.03 -3.59
C GLU A 28 -11.66 -0.57 -2.12
N PRO A 29 -12.08 0.69 -1.80
CA PRO A 29 -12.12 1.17 -0.44
C PRO A 29 -12.90 0.23 0.49
N PRO A 30 -12.31 -0.21 1.62
CA PRO A 30 -12.95 -1.10 2.60
C PRO A 30 -13.89 -0.33 3.55
N ILE A 31 -14.72 0.56 3.02
CA ILE A 31 -15.61 1.45 3.76
C ILE A 31 -17.08 1.03 3.63
N GLY A 32 -17.90 1.48 4.56
CA GLY A 32 -19.36 1.26 4.52
C GLY A 32 -19.70 -0.24 4.41
N LYS A 33 -20.34 -0.64 3.34
CA LYS A 33 -20.73 -2.03 3.09
C LYS A 33 -19.56 -2.99 2.84
N ASN A 34 -18.38 -2.47 2.52
CA ASN A 34 -17.18 -3.27 2.31
C ASN A 34 -16.33 -3.41 3.59
N ARG A 35 -16.66 -2.66 4.67
CA ARG A 35 -15.96 -2.78 5.96
C ARG A 35 -16.04 -4.22 6.44
N TRP A 36 -14.92 -4.74 6.93
CA TRP A 36 -14.77 -6.13 7.41
C TRP A 36 -15.02 -7.23 6.37
N LEU A 37 -15.11 -6.89 5.11
CA LEU A 37 -15.14 -7.89 4.04
C LEU A 37 -13.75 -8.13 3.47
N ALA A 38 -13.57 -9.27 2.81
CA ALA A 38 -12.39 -9.50 1.99
C ALA A 38 -12.20 -8.35 0.98
N PRO A 39 -10.94 -7.94 0.68
CA PRO A 39 -10.69 -6.89 -0.29
C PRO A 39 -11.26 -7.29 -1.66
N LYS A 40 -11.72 -6.30 -2.39
CA LYS A 40 -12.16 -6.45 -3.78
C LYS A 40 -11.14 -5.82 -4.70
N PRO A 41 -10.80 -6.45 -5.82
CA PRO A 41 -9.93 -5.84 -6.82
C PRO A 41 -10.39 -4.44 -7.18
N ILE A 42 -9.46 -3.52 -7.36
CA ILE A 42 -9.77 -2.14 -7.73
C ILE A 42 -10.45 -2.08 -9.09
N LYS A 43 -11.48 -1.26 -9.21
CA LYS A 43 -12.17 -1.03 -10.48
C LYS A 43 -11.30 -0.17 -11.41
N PRO A 44 -11.30 -0.47 -12.72
CA PRO A 44 -10.64 0.38 -13.69
C PRO A 44 -11.20 1.81 -13.69
N TRP A 45 -10.33 2.77 -14.01
CA TRP A 45 -10.66 4.19 -14.16
C TRP A 45 -10.16 4.72 -15.51
N SER A 46 -10.77 5.81 -16.01
CA SER A 46 -10.47 6.41 -17.31
C SER A 46 -9.50 7.58 -17.24
N ASP A 47 -9.55 8.35 -16.15
CA ASP A 47 -8.73 9.55 -16.02
C ASP A 47 -7.35 9.22 -15.45
N VAL A 48 -6.34 10.08 -15.69
CA VAL A 48 -5.03 9.92 -15.07
C VAL A 48 -5.14 10.22 -13.57
N LYS A 49 -4.85 9.23 -12.73
CA LYS A 49 -4.87 9.38 -11.29
C LYS A 49 -3.52 9.91 -10.78
N SER A 50 -3.53 10.99 -10.01
CA SER A 50 -2.33 11.48 -9.34
C SER A 50 -1.90 10.52 -8.23
N CYS A 51 -0.65 10.07 -8.31
CA CYS A 51 0.01 9.20 -7.33
C CYS A 51 1.35 9.83 -6.91
N LYS A 52 1.31 11.12 -6.54
CA LYS A 52 2.48 11.90 -6.08
C LYS A 52 2.58 11.98 -4.57
N GLU A 53 1.47 11.76 -3.87
CA GLU A 53 1.36 11.84 -2.42
C GLU A 53 1.00 10.46 -1.85
N PHE A 54 1.42 10.21 -0.61
CA PHE A 54 0.99 9.01 0.10
C PHE A 54 -0.52 8.95 0.27
N GLY A 55 -1.08 7.75 0.18
CA GLY A 55 -2.47 7.50 0.56
C GLY A 55 -2.65 7.60 2.07
N SER A 56 -3.92 7.60 2.52
CA SER A 56 -4.24 7.53 3.93
C SER A 56 -3.70 6.24 4.55
N ILE A 57 -3.31 6.31 5.81
CA ILE A 57 -2.95 5.13 6.60
C ILE A 57 -4.19 4.54 7.28
N CYS A 58 -4.15 3.25 7.63
CA CYS A 58 -5.23 2.62 8.38
C CYS A 58 -5.41 3.31 9.74
N PRO A 59 -6.65 3.52 10.21
CA PRO A 59 -6.89 4.10 11.52
C PRO A 59 -6.20 3.28 12.61
N GLN A 60 -5.43 3.95 13.44
CA GLN A 60 -4.58 3.38 14.48
C GLN A 60 -4.38 4.38 15.62
N ASN A 61 -4.03 3.88 16.81
CA ASN A 61 -3.68 4.76 17.91
C ASN A 61 -2.30 5.38 17.69
N GLU A 62 -2.16 6.64 18.01
CA GLU A 62 -0.84 7.27 18.07
C GLU A 62 -0.01 6.57 19.16
N LEU A 63 1.22 6.18 18.79
CA LEU A 63 2.10 5.60 19.80
C LEU A 63 2.56 6.68 20.76
N VAL A 64 2.38 6.41 22.06
CA VAL A 64 2.91 7.23 23.16
C VAL A 64 4.43 7.06 23.31
N TYR A 65 5.13 6.54 22.30
CA TYR A 65 6.60 6.41 22.29
C TYR A 65 7.28 7.65 21.69
N GLU A 66 6.77 8.85 22.00
CA GLU A 66 7.39 10.12 21.58
C GLU A 66 8.83 10.34 22.10
N GLN A 67 9.37 9.46 22.94
CA GLN A 67 10.70 9.68 23.54
C GLN A 67 11.83 8.84 22.98
N GLU A 68 11.60 7.84 22.14
CA GLU A 68 12.67 7.00 21.56
C GLU A 68 12.56 6.72 20.05
N ALA A 69 11.52 7.17 19.38
CA ALA A 69 11.39 6.96 17.94
C ALA A 69 12.21 8.03 17.19
N THR A 70 13.41 7.67 16.80
CA THR A 70 14.24 8.42 15.83
C THR A 70 13.73 8.23 14.38
N ALA A 71 12.49 7.87 14.21
CA ALA A 71 11.87 7.80 12.90
C ALA A 71 11.18 9.13 12.63
N ASP A 72 11.36 9.65 11.42
CA ASP A 72 10.59 10.75 10.83
C ASP A 72 9.11 10.35 10.69
N TYR A 73 8.47 10.03 11.83
CA TYR A 73 7.04 9.92 11.93
C TYR A 73 6.49 11.33 11.77
N GLU A 74 6.22 11.74 10.55
CA GLU A 74 5.32 12.84 10.34
C GLU A 74 3.96 12.43 10.93
N THR A 75 3.75 12.80 12.20
CA THR A 75 2.49 12.69 12.95
C THR A 75 1.40 13.59 12.34
N GLY A 76 1.16 13.41 11.07
CA GLY A 76 0.22 14.15 10.24
C GLY A 76 -0.37 13.29 9.15
N SER A 77 -0.06 11.99 9.12
CA SER A 77 -0.62 11.08 8.15
C SER A 77 -2.14 11.04 8.29
N ASN A 78 -2.85 11.38 7.21
CA ASN A 78 -4.31 11.30 7.20
C ASN A 78 -4.75 9.85 7.44
N GLN A 79 -5.40 9.60 8.58
CA GLN A 79 -5.95 8.29 8.91
C GLN A 79 -7.34 8.13 8.30
N ASN A 80 -7.54 7.06 7.54
CA ASN A 80 -8.83 6.76 6.92
C ASN A 80 -8.98 5.25 6.72
N GLU A 81 -10.20 4.73 6.80
CA GLU A 81 -10.46 3.34 6.42
C GLU A 81 -10.19 3.08 4.93
N ASP A 82 -10.30 4.10 4.07
CA ASP A 82 -9.84 4.04 2.67
C ASP A 82 -8.32 4.14 2.62
N CYS A 83 -7.64 3.06 3.02
CA CYS A 83 -6.20 2.97 3.20
C CYS A 83 -5.51 1.91 2.32
N LEU A 84 -6.25 1.17 1.49
CA LEU A 84 -5.70 0.06 0.70
C LEU A 84 -4.91 0.57 -0.51
N THR A 85 -3.76 1.17 -0.22
CA THR A 85 -2.84 1.73 -1.20
C THR A 85 -1.45 1.14 -1.06
N LEU A 86 -0.66 1.22 -2.13
CA LEU A 86 0.75 0.86 -2.15
C LEU A 86 1.57 1.97 -2.81
N ASN A 87 2.88 1.89 -2.65
CA ASN A 87 3.83 2.84 -3.20
C ASN A 87 4.90 2.09 -4.00
N VAL A 88 5.41 2.71 -5.06
CA VAL A 88 6.45 2.13 -5.92
C VAL A 88 7.55 3.15 -6.16
N TRP A 89 8.81 2.73 -5.96
CA TRP A 89 10.00 3.49 -6.32
C TRP A 89 10.79 2.70 -7.37
N SER A 90 11.17 3.36 -8.44
CA SER A 90 11.94 2.76 -9.53
C SER A 90 12.93 3.74 -10.13
N SER A 91 14.18 3.33 -10.24
CA SER A 91 15.22 4.14 -10.91
C SER A 91 15.10 4.08 -12.44
N GLU A 92 14.43 3.07 -13.00
CA GLU A 92 14.30 2.89 -14.45
C GLU A 92 13.04 2.10 -14.80
N LEU A 93 12.12 2.71 -15.54
CA LEU A 93 10.83 2.10 -15.88
C LEU A 93 10.90 1.03 -16.98
N ASN A 94 11.92 1.08 -17.84
CA ASN A 94 12.12 0.13 -18.95
C ASN A 94 13.21 -0.90 -18.60
N SER A 95 13.07 -1.59 -17.48
CA SER A 95 14.01 -2.59 -17.00
C SER A 95 13.28 -3.87 -16.58
N ASN A 96 14.01 -4.84 -16.06
CA ASN A 96 13.46 -6.09 -15.50
C ASN A 96 14.20 -6.39 -14.20
N LYS A 97 14.09 -5.49 -13.21
CA LYS A 97 14.81 -5.56 -11.94
C LYS A 97 14.06 -6.43 -10.93
N PRO A 98 14.77 -7.08 -10.03
CA PRO A 98 14.14 -7.72 -8.88
C PRO A 98 13.28 -6.73 -8.11
N VAL A 99 12.18 -7.22 -7.55
CA VAL A 99 11.22 -6.41 -6.78
C VAL A 99 11.37 -6.71 -5.30
N LEU A 100 11.65 -5.67 -4.52
CA LEU A 100 11.65 -5.75 -3.07
C LEU A 100 10.30 -5.23 -2.57
N VAL A 101 9.54 -6.11 -1.93
CA VAL A 101 8.25 -5.75 -1.35
C VAL A 101 8.40 -5.65 0.17
N TRP A 102 8.16 -4.45 0.69
CA TRP A 102 8.17 -4.20 2.13
C TRP A 102 6.75 -4.20 2.69
N ILE A 103 6.53 -5.06 3.69
CA ILE A 103 5.30 -5.17 4.47
C ILE A 103 5.63 -4.67 5.87
N HIS A 104 5.04 -3.55 6.27
CA HIS A 104 5.38 -2.90 7.53
C HIS A 104 5.07 -3.77 8.76
N GLY A 105 5.84 -3.57 9.82
CA GLY A 105 5.62 -4.16 11.12
C GLY A 105 4.57 -3.42 11.94
N GLY A 106 4.66 -3.54 13.28
CA GLY A 106 3.77 -2.85 14.22
C GLY A 106 2.72 -3.76 14.85
N ALA A 107 3.02 -5.07 14.93
CA ALA A 107 2.21 -6.09 15.59
C ALA A 107 0.74 -6.11 15.13
N TYR A 108 0.47 -5.69 13.89
CA TYR A 108 -0.85 -5.54 13.30
C TYR A 108 -1.75 -4.46 13.93
N PHE A 109 -1.22 -3.63 14.80
CA PHE A 109 -1.97 -2.54 15.45
C PHE A 109 -1.59 -1.16 14.90
N LEU A 110 -0.41 -1.02 14.32
CA LEU A 110 0.15 0.26 13.89
C LEU A 110 1.12 0.06 12.73
N GLY A 111 1.55 1.18 12.14
CA GLY A 111 2.48 1.22 11.03
C GLY A 111 1.81 1.57 9.70
N SER A 112 2.63 1.83 8.71
CA SER A 112 2.18 2.19 7.36
C SER A 112 3.23 1.88 6.29
N GLY A 113 2.81 1.87 5.03
CA GLY A 113 3.72 1.79 3.90
C GLY A 113 4.57 3.05 3.69
N ALA A 114 4.32 4.14 4.43
CA ALA A 114 5.12 5.35 4.40
C ALA A 114 6.32 5.31 5.37
N ASP A 115 6.30 4.41 6.36
CA ASP A 115 7.31 4.36 7.43
C ASP A 115 8.71 3.98 6.93
N CYS A 116 8.85 3.44 5.72
CA CYS A 116 10.13 3.07 5.12
C CYS A 116 10.59 4.05 4.03
N LEU A 117 10.14 5.29 4.04
CA LEU A 117 10.40 6.23 2.94
C LEU A 117 11.89 6.40 2.63
N SER A 118 12.70 6.77 3.62
CA SER A 118 14.14 6.99 3.45
C SER A 118 14.86 5.72 2.96
N ASP A 119 14.58 4.57 3.57
CA ASP A 119 15.19 3.31 3.19
C ASP A 119 14.78 2.89 1.78
N SER A 120 13.51 3.10 1.39
CA SER A 120 13.02 2.79 0.06
C SER A 120 13.68 3.64 -1.01
N GLU A 121 13.90 4.92 -0.74
CA GLU A 121 14.59 5.84 -1.64
C GLU A 121 16.05 5.46 -1.80
N ASP A 122 16.76 5.17 -0.72
CA ASP A 122 18.17 4.81 -0.75
C ASP A 122 18.40 3.47 -1.47
N ILE A 123 17.57 2.46 -1.21
CA ILE A 123 17.62 1.18 -1.94
C ILE A 123 17.32 1.39 -3.43
N CYS A 124 16.37 2.26 -3.76
CA CYS A 124 16.04 2.55 -5.14
C CYS A 124 17.15 3.31 -5.87
N ARG A 125 17.84 4.26 -5.18
CA ARG A 125 18.98 5.01 -5.73
C ARG A 125 20.15 4.11 -6.11
N ASP A 126 20.38 2.99 -5.42
CA ASP A 126 21.38 1.98 -5.80
C ASP A 126 21.07 1.33 -7.17
N GLY A 127 19.86 1.47 -7.66
CA GLY A 127 19.47 1.10 -9.02
C GLY A 127 19.28 -0.39 -9.26
N LYS A 128 19.40 -1.23 -8.24
CA LYS A 128 19.33 -2.69 -8.37
C LYS A 128 17.93 -3.26 -8.27
N TYR A 129 17.03 -2.56 -7.57
CA TYR A 129 15.70 -3.04 -7.24
C TYR A 129 14.62 -2.04 -7.65
N VAL A 130 13.43 -2.55 -7.94
CA VAL A 130 12.18 -1.80 -7.78
C VAL A 130 11.69 -2.04 -6.36
N VAL A 131 11.37 -0.99 -5.63
CA VAL A 131 10.92 -1.09 -4.23
C VAL A 131 9.42 -0.83 -4.19
N VAL A 132 8.70 -1.63 -3.42
CA VAL A 132 7.26 -1.49 -3.20
C VAL A 132 6.99 -1.55 -1.71
N SER A 133 6.18 -0.64 -1.19
CA SER A 133 5.60 -0.74 0.15
C SER A 133 4.07 -0.72 0.07
N MET A 134 3.39 -1.24 1.08
CA MET A 134 1.93 -1.31 1.07
C MET A 134 1.33 -1.00 2.43
N ASN A 135 0.12 -0.43 2.40
CA ASN A 135 -0.79 -0.41 3.55
C ASN A 135 -1.68 -1.65 3.53
N TYR A 136 -2.11 -2.08 4.69
CA TYR A 136 -3.15 -3.10 4.89
C TYR A 136 -3.95 -2.73 6.15
N ARG A 137 -5.14 -3.28 6.29
CA ARG A 137 -6.00 -2.98 7.46
C ARG A 137 -5.38 -3.51 8.74
N LEU A 138 -5.56 -2.75 9.82
CA LEU A 138 -4.98 -3.03 11.14
C LEU A 138 -6.07 -3.30 12.18
N ALA A 139 -5.67 -3.90 13.30
CA ALA A 139 -6.48 -4.10 14.49
C ALA A 139 -7.89 -4.61 14.16
N CYS A 140 -8.93 -3.98 14.69
CA CYS A 140 -10.32 -4.39 14.46
C CYS A 140 -10.80 -4.26 13.00
N PHE A 141 -10.14 -3.44 12.17
CA PHE A 141 -10.50 -3.30 10.75
C PHE A 141 -10.06 -4.50 9.91
N GLY A 142 -8.95 -5.15 10.30
CA GLY A 142 -8.35 -6.26 9.56
C GLY A 142 -8.45 -7.63 10.22
N PHE A 143 -8.72 -7.69 11.54
CA PHE A 143 -8.62 -8.93 12.32
C PHE A 143 -9.85 -9.23 13.19
N LEU A 144 -10.93 -8.48 13.06
CA LEU A 144 -12.15 -8.72 13.82
C LEU A 144 -12.99 -9.84 13.16
N ARG A 145 -13.10 -10.98 13.83
CA ARG A 145 -13.93 -12.11 13.38
C ARG A 145 -15.39 -11.88 13.77
N LEU A 146 -16.23 -11.53 12.82
CA LEU A 146 -17.65 -11.20 13.05
C LEU A 146 -18.61 -12.27 12.56
N ILE A 147 -18.15 -13.22 11.76
CA ILE A 147 -19.01 -14.24 11.16
C ILE A 147 -19.80 -15.03 12.21
N ASP A 148 -19.15 -15.40 13.31
CA ASP A 148 -19.78 -16.18 14.38
C ASP A 148 -20.67 -15.31 15.28
N LEU A 149 -20.31 -14.01 15.45
CA LEU A 149 -21.06 -13.08 16.30
C LEU A 149 -22.31 -12.52 15.65
N THR A 150 -22.41 -12.64 14.33
CA THR A 150 -23.50 -12.04 13.54
C THR A 150 -24.33 -13.09 12.80
N ASP A 151 -24.20 -14.38 13.14
CA ASP A 151 -24.84 -15.50 12.45
C ASP A 151 -24.61 -15.43 10.92
N GLY A 152 -23.39 -15.13 10.51
CA GLY A 152 -22.97 -15.02 9.11
C GLY A 152 -23.41 -13.76 8.38
N LYS A 153 -24.09 -12.81 9.02
CA LYS A 153 -24.52 -11.55 8.37
C LYS A 153 -23.35 -10.67 7.96
N ILE A 154 -22.27 -10.69 8.73
CA ILE A 154 -21.00 -10.06 8.38
C ILE A 154 -19.97 -11.19 8.24
N PRO A 155 -19.58 -11.56 7.01
CA PRO A 155 -18.76 -12.76 6.76
C PRO A 155 -17.25 -12.50 7.01
N SER A 156 -16.92 -11.65 7.96
CA SER A 156 -15.54 -11.37 8.38
C SER A 156 -14.95 -12.59 9.09
N THR A 157 -13.83 -13.06 8.60
CA THR A 157 -13.12 -14.25 9.10
C THR A 157 -12.06 -13.93 10.13
N GLY A 158 -11.69 -12.64 10.28
CA GLY A 158 -10.57 -12.18 11.09
C GLY A 158 -9.22 -12.28 10.38
N ASN A 159 -9.22 -12.47 9.05
CA ASN A 159 -8.01 -12.56 8.22
C ASN A 159 -7.99 -11.49 7.11
N GLU A 160 -8.85 -10.50 7.19
CA GLU A 160 -9.04 -9.53 6.11
C GLU A 160 -7.76 -8.74 5.82
N ALA A 161 -6.93 -8.45 6.83
CA ALA A 161 -5.62 -7.82 6.66
C ALA A 161 -4.62 -8.70 5.88
N LEU A 162 -4.65 -10.02 6.10
CA LEU A 162 -3.81 -10.95 5.32
C LEU A 162 -4.31 -11.05 3.87
N LEU A 163 -5.63 -10.99 3.68
CA LEU A 163 -6.22 -10.95 2.34
C LEU A 163 -5.88 -9.65 1.62
N ASP A 164 -5.77 -8.52 2.33
CA ASP A 164 -5.29 -7.23 1.79
C ASP A 164 -3.87 -7.37 1.24
N GLN A 165 -2.95 -7.96 2.02
CA GLN A 165 -1.58 -8.22 1.60
C GLN A 165 -1.53 -9.12 0.35
N ILE A 166 -2.32 -10.18 0.31
CA ILE A 166 -2.43 -11.06 -0.85
C ILE A 166 -2.94 -10.30 -2.07
N GLU A 167 -3.93 -9.44 -1.92
CA GLU A 167 -4.46 -8.63 -3.03
C GLU A 167 -3.44 -7.61 -3.53
N ALA A 168 -2.67 -6.97 -2.63
CA ALA A 168 -1.56 -6.11 -3.00
C ALA A 168 -0.48 -6.86 -3.79
N LEU A 169 -0.09 -8.06 -3.37
CA LEU A 169 0.87 -8.90 -4.08
C LEU A 169 0.37 -9.30 -5.47
N LYS A 170 -0.92 -9.60 -5.63
CA LYS A 170 -1.52 -9.85 -6.97
C LYS A 170 -1.47 -8.60 -7.84
N TRP A 171 -1.75 -7.43 -7.27
CA TRP A 171 -1.64 -6.18 -7.99
C TRP A 171 -0.20 -5.93 -8.45
N ILE A 172 0.78 -6.15 -7.57
CA ILE A 172 2.22 -6.02 -7.88
C ILE A 172 2.57 -6.94 -9.05
N GLN A 173 2.29 -8.24 -8.95
CA GLN A 173 2.57 -9.21 -9.99
C GLN A 173 1.95 -8.81 -11.34
N ALA A 174 0.75 -8.24 -11.32
CA ALA A 174 0.03 -7.86 -12.52
C ALA A 174 0.55 -6.58 -13.19
N ASN A 175 1.24 -5.69 -12.45
CA ASN A 175 1.54 -4.33 -12.92
C ASN A 175 3.01 -3.93 -12.82
N ILE A 176 3.83 -4.62 -12.03
CA ILE A 176 5.18 -4.15 -11.68
C ILE A 176 6.12 -4.03 -12.90
N SER A 177 5.87 -4.76 -13.96
CA SER A 177 6.61 -4.64 -15.22
C SER A 177 6.49 -3.25 -15.86
N SER A 178 5.37 -2.54 -15.62
CA SER A 178 5.20 -1.15 -16.06
C SER A 178 6.10 -0.17 -15.30
N PHE A 179 6.69 -0.61 -14.20
CA PHE A 179 7.62 0.15 -13.36
C PHE A 179 9.06 -0.36 -13.49
N GLY A 180 9.34 -1.27 -14.42
CA GLY A 180 10.66 -1.86 -14.62
C GLY A 180 11.01 -2.99 -13.68
N GLY A 181 10.04 -3.57 -12.98
CA GLY A 181 10.21 -4.74 -12.11
C GLY A 181 9.92 -6.06 -12.81
N ASP A 182 10.57 -7.14 -12.38
CA ASP A 182 10.29 -8.51 -12.81
C ASP A 182 9.09 -9.06 -12.01
N PRO A 183 8.00 -9.48 -12.65
CA PRO A 183 6.84 -10.04 -11.96
C PRO A 183 7.01 -11.50 -11.50
N ASN A 184 8.16 -12.18 -11.82
CA ASN A 184 8.39 -13.62 -11.57
C ASN A 184 9.32 -13.88 -10.39
#